data_9e559f7973d86df851e48d0291fbd1f7
#
_entry.id   9e559f7973d86df851e48d0291fbd1f7
#
_cell.length_a   1.000
_cell.length_b   1.000
_cell.length_c   1.000
_cell.angle_alpha   90.00
_cell.angle_beta   90.00
_cell.angle_gamma   90.00
#
_symmetry.space_group_name_H-M   'P 1'
#
loop_
_entity.id
_entity.type
_entity.pdbx_description
1 polymer ?
#
loop_
_entity_poly.entity_id
_entity_poly.type
_entity_poly.pdbx_seq_one_letter_code
_entity_poly.pdbx_strand_id
1 'polypeptide(L)'
;MVHNNKAAAYIFSIFAMSSAIISFYLNINLSVITSNSGINEYLSELNIFTKNGGAVNDLRTHWEYIQILKNDINNLFIYELGVDYKLLNYPLHHLIISQIPFVNSNLKIYLLIFFIISLFLPVLFYKCLVIKYENISRGKLLVLASIIYILPGFQYSAIWGNSHITALFFLLYSIYFILKLEKSNFERSKYIYCSILFLALAAYVKQFYVFLFPFYLLIIIKKKAIPIHKAIIFISALGLPGLIFLVKNPVLLFGLRLNDINITNFPSSILISSSIIFFYLIPFIIQYFINNNITYKVLFLEISKKKNTILIITLIFFIISNYFYYDSNIGGGVIYKLSNIILKNNYIFLLSAYLGIYSIIYYSGENIYSYSLSLLLLVTFSTGYFIFQKYFEPMFFILLFTFYDKKRIKKTINPSINWIAFYFTSYYLTLNIIY
;
A
#
# COMPACT_ATOMS: atom_id res chain seq x y z
N MET A 1 -36.20 -2.71 -2.08
CA MET A 1 -34.78 -2.99 -2.51
C MET A 1 -33.72 -2.33 -1.63
N VAL A 2 -33.91 -1.16 -1.03
CA VAL A 2 -32.89 -0.46 -0.24
C VAL A 2 -32.50 -1.17 1.07
N HIS A 3 -33.43 -1.86 1.73
CA HIS A 3 -33.15 -2.59 2.97
C HIS A 3 -32.27 -3.84 2.78
N ASN A 4 -32.46 -4.58 1.69
CA ASN A 4 -31.65 -5.78 1.41
C ASN A 4 -30.16 -5.48 1.16
N ASN A 5 -29.85 -4.30 0.62
CA ASN A 5 -28.45 -3.92 0.33
C ASN A 5 -27.63 -3.58 1.61
N LYS A 6 -28.27 -3.18 2.70
CA LYS A 6 -27.56 -2.91 3.97
C LYS A 6 -27.18 -4.22 4.67
N ALA A 7 -28.12 -5.17 4.76
CA ALA A 7 -27.85 -6.48 5.35
C ALA A 7 -26.71 -7.20 4.63
N ALA A 8 -26.72 -7.24 3.29
CA ALA A 8 -25.66 -7.83 2.49
C ALA A 8 -24.29 -7.17 2.76
N ALA A 9 -24.24 -5.86 2.93
CA ALA A 9 -23.00 -5.15 3.25
C ALA A 9 -22.45 -5.54 4.63
N TYR A 10 -23.30 -5.67 5.64
CA TYR A 10 -22.90 -6.14 6.97
C TYR A 10 -22.43 -7.59 6.94
N ILE A 11 -23.14 -8.47 6.25
CA ILE A 11 -22.75 -9.89 6.09
C ILE A 11 -21.38 -9.99 5.44
N PHE A 12 -21.15 -9.26 4.35
CA PHE A 12 -19.83 -9.23 3.70
C PHE A 12 -18.74 -8.72 4.63
N SER A 13 -19.01 -7.66 5.40
CA SER A 13 -18.02 -7.08 6.32
C SER A 13 -17.66 -8.05 7.45
N ILE A 14 -18.67 -8.75 7.99
CA ILE A 14 -18.45 -9.80 9.01
C ILE A 14 -17.64 -10.94 8.39
N PHE A 15 -18.00 -11.43 7.21
CA PHE A 15 -17.24 -12.45 6.49
C PHE A 15 -15.79 -12.05 6.29
N ALA A 16 -15.53 -10.85 5.76
CA ALA A 16 -14.19 -10.36 5.48
C ALA A 16 -13.34 -10.22 6.76
N MET A 17 -13.91 -9.69 7.83
CA MET A 17 -13.25 -9.59 9.13
C MET A 17 -13.00 -10.98 9.75
N SER A 18 -13.97 -11.88 9.69
CA SER A 18 -13.82 -13.25 10.18
C SER A 18 -12.75 -14.02 9.42
N SER A 19 -12.62 -13.79 8.10
CA SER A 19 -11.55 -14.41 7.30
C SER A 19 -10.17 -13.99 7.78
N ALA A 20 -9.98 -12.70 8.13
CA ALA A 20 -8.71 -12.23 8.69
C ALA A 20 -8.42 -12.84 10.07
N ILE A 21 -9.43 -12.97 10.92
CA ILE A 21 -9.31 -13.62 12.25
C ILE A 21 -8.94 -15.10 12.11
N ILE A 22 -9.62 -15.82 11.23
CA ILE A 22 -9.34 -17.24 10.96
C ILE A 22 -7.92 -17.38 10.38
N SER A 23 -7.54 -16.53 9.44
CA SER A 23 -6.19 -16.53 8.86
C SER A 23 -5.12 -16.29 9.94
N PHE A 24 -5.36 -15.35 10.87
CA PHE A 24 -4.48 -15.16 12.02
C PHE A 24 -4.35 -16.44 12.87
N TYR A 25 -5.47 -17.04 13.24
CA TYR A 25 -5.48 -18.25 14.05
C TYR A 25 -4.76 -19.43 13.39
N LEU A 26 -4.97 -19.62 12.09
CA LEU A 26 -4.36 -20.73 11.34
C LEU A 26 -2.86 -20.55 11.07
N ASN A 27 -2.40 -19.30 10.92
CA ASN A 27 -0.99 -19.01 10.61
C ASN A 27 -0.13 -18.85 11.86
N ILE A 28 -0.70 -18.40 12.96
CA ILE A 28 0.01 -18.21 14.23
C ILE A 28 -0.34 -19.34 15.16
N ASN A 29 0.51 -20.37 15.20
CA ASN A 29 0.40 -21.41 16.22
C ASN A 29 0.85 -20.84 17.57
N LEU A 30 -0.11 -20.22 18.26
CA LEU A 30 0.13 -19.57 19.54
C LEU A 30 0.65 -20.53 20.63
N SER A 31 0.49 -21.84 20.47
CA SER A 31 0.99 -22.84 21.41
C SER A 31 2.51 -23.06 21.31
N VAL A 32 3.08 -22.90 20.13
CA VAL A 32 4.52 -23.10 19.88
C VAL A 32 5.35 -21.89 20.31
N ILE A 33 4.75 -20.70 20.31
CA ILE A 33 5.44 -19.45 20.66
C ILE A 33 5.43 -19.20 22.19
N THR A 34 5.52 -20.24 23.03
CA THR A 34 5.27 -20.09 24.48
C THR A 34 6.47 -19.74 25.33
N SER A 35 7.68 -19.95 24.86
CA SER A 35 8.91 -19.68 25.62
C SER A 35 9.82 -18.69 24.89
N ASN A 36 10.54 -17.84 25.63
CA ASN A 36 11.55 -16.95 25.05
C ASN A 36 12.68 -17.71 24.36
N SER A 37 12.95 -18.95 24.76
CA SER A 37 13.89 -19.87 24.11
C SER A 37 13.31 -20.48 22.84
N GLY A 38 12.01 -20.74 22.79
CA GLY A 38 11.31 -21.33 21.65
C GLY A 38 11.17 -20.43 20.43
N ILE A 39 11.42 -19.11 20.54
CA ILE A 39 11.35 -18.20 19.39
C ILE A 39 12.45 -18.53 18.39
N ASN A 40 13.68 -18.72 18.83
CA ASN A 40 14.79 -19.04 17.95
C ASN A 40 14.63 -20.44 17.35
N GLU A 41 14.12 -21.40 18.13
CA GLU A 41 13.82 -22.75 17.70
C GLU A 41 12.67 -22.77 16.69
N TYR A 42 11.56 -22.08 16.97
CA TYR A 42 10.44 -21.92 16.04
C TYR A 42 10.86 -21.21 14.75
N LEU A 43 11.70 -20.17 14.82
CA LEU A 43 12.19 -19.43 13.66
C LEU A 43 13.24 -20.23 12.88
N SER A 44 14.00 -21.14 13.54
CA SER A 44 14.98 -22.01 12.88
C SER A 44 14.33 -23.20 12.16
N GLU A 45 13.21 -23.72 12.67
CA GLU A 45 12.44 -24.79 12.06
C GLU A 45 11.66 -24.35 10.81
N LEU A 46 11.33 -23.04 10.70
CA LEU A 46 10.64 -22.49 9.55
C LEU A 46 11.61 -22.26 8.40
N ASN A 47 11.66 -23.22 7.49
CA ASN A 47 12.44 -23.08 6.28
C ASN A 47 11.99 -21.84 5.47
N ILE A 48 12.96 -21.02 5.04
CA ILE A 48 12.75 -19.80 4.22
C ILE A 48 11.91 -20.09 2.95
N PHE A 49 11.94 -21.31 2.48
CA PHE A 49 11.22 -21.77 1.29
C PHE A 49 9.79 -22.29 1.58
N THR A 50 9.35 -22.31 2.84
CA THR A 50 7.96 -22.64 3.17
C THR A 50 7.02 -21.48 2.87
N LYS A 51 5.74 -21.77 2.80
CA LYS A 51 4.65 -20.79 2.60
C LYS A 51 4.82 -19.49 3.42
N ASN A 52 5.28 -19.61 4.65
CA ASN A 52 5.42 -18.49 5.60
C ASN A 52 6.87 -18.03 5.81
N GLY A 53 7.85 -18.60 5.13
CA GLY A 53 9.27 -18.35 5.40
C GLY A 53 9.68 -16.87 5.30
N GLY A 54 9.22 -16.18 4.26
CA GLY A 54 9.49 -14.74 4.12
C GLY A 54 8.81 -13.89 5.19
N ALA A 55 7.62 -14.30 5.67
CA ALA A 55 6.89 -13.61 6.72
C ALA A 55 7.59 -13.77 8.09
N VAL A 56 8.10 -14.95 8.35
CA VAL A 56 8.85 -15.25 9.57
C VAL A 56 10.15 -14.47 9.63
N ASN A 57 10.87 -14.36 8.52
CA ASN A 57 12.07 -13.53 8.45
C ASN A 57 11.77 -12.04 8.69
N ASP A 58 10.69 -11.52 8.12
CA ASP A 58 10.25 -10.15 8.42
C ASP A 58 9.94 -9.99 9.91
N LEU A 59 9.20 -10.94 10.52
CA LEU A 59 8.87 -10.92 11.94
C LEU A 59 10.13 -10.97 12.82
N ARG A 60 11.05 -11.89 12.51
CA ARG A 60 12.32 -12.03 13.23
C ARG A 60 13.08 -10.70 13.26
N THR A 61 13.27 -10.09 12.09
CA THR A 61 13.96 -8.80 11.98
C THR A 61 13.27 -7.70 12.80
N HIS A 62 11.94 -7.62 12.74
CA HIS A 62 11.19 -6.64 13.53
C HIS A 62 11.31 -6.91 15.02
N TRP A 63 11.18 -8.15 15.45
CA TRP A 63 11.23 -8.53 16.87
C TRP A 63 12.62 -8.33 17.47
N GLU A 64 13.68 -8.77 16.80
CA GLU A 64 15.06 -8.58 17.25
C GLU A 64 15.37 -7.10 17.44
N TYR A 65 14.95 -6.24 16.53
CA TYR A 65 15.18 -4.81 16.68
C TYR A 65 14.37 -4.18 17.82
N ILE A 66 13.15 -4.65 18.05
CA ILE A 66 12.36 -4.25 19.23
C ILE A 66 13.11 -4.61 20.53
N GLN A 67 13.70 -5.82 20.61
CA GLN A 67 14.46 -6.24 21.78
C GLN A 67 15.75 -5.41 21.99
N ILE A 68 16.46 -5.09 20.91
CA ILE A 68 17.64 -4.21 20.96
C ILE A 68 17.27 -2.84 21.53
N LEU A 69 16.22 -2.21 21.03
CA LEU A 69 15.76 -0.89 21.50
C LEU A 69 15.15 -0.93 22.89
N LYS A 70 14.56 -2.05 23.30
CA LYS A 70 14.08 -2.26 24.67
C LYS A 70 15.22 -2.23 25.68
N ASN A 71 16.34 -2.87 25.34
CA ASN A 71 17.49 -2.98 26.22
C ASN A 71 18.27 -1.66 26.31
N ASP A 72 18.46 -0.97 25.18
CA ASP A 72 19.12 0.33 25.14
C ASP A 72 18.62 1.15 23.92
N ILE A 73 17.98 2.28 24.20
CA ILE A 73 17.46 3.20 23.19
C ILE A 73 18.60 3.86 22.39
N ASN A 74 19.83 3.95 22.92
CA ASN A 74 20.97 4.49 22.19
C ASN A 74 21.33 3.64 20.99
N ASN A 75 20.90 2.38 20.95
CA ASN A 75 21.02 1.50 19.80
C ASN A 75 20.09 1.87 18.64
N LEU A 76 19.39 3.01 18.69
CA LEU A 76 18.53 3.51 17.63
C LEU A 76 19.25 3.61 16.27
N PHE A 77 20.55 3.84 16.28
CA PHE A 77 21.37 3.98 15.08
C PHE A 77 22.08 2.69 14.67
N ILE A 78 21.84 1.58 15.36
CA ILE A 78 22.34 0.27 14.93
C ILE A 78 21.60 -0.14 13.66
N TYR A 79 22.37 -0.38 12.63
CA TYR A 79 21.88 -0.76 11.32
C TYR A 79 21.96 -2.26 11.08
N GLU A 80 22.98 -2.92 11.64
CA GLU A 80 23.21 -4.34 11.49
C GLU A 80 22.56 -5.12 12.61
N LEU A 81 21.63 -6.00 12.24
CA LEU A 81 20.95 -6.94 13.14
C LEU A 81 21.53 -8.32 12.93
N GLY A 82 22.49 -8.69 13.78
CA GLY A 82 23.18 -9.98 13.63
C GLY A 82 23.97 -10.13 12.33
N VAL A 83 24.36 -11.36 11.97
CA VAL A 83 25.25 -11.63 10.83
C VAL A 83 24.55 -11.42 9.48
N ASP A 84 23.22 -11.62 9.40
CA ASP A 84 22.53 -11.72 8.11
C ASP A 84 21.41 -10.69 7.86
N TYR A 85 21.03 -9.89 8.85
CA TYR A 85 19.87 -9.00 8.73
C TYR A 85 20.24 -7.53 8.92
N LYS A 86 19.73 -6.69 8.01
CA LYS A 86 19.92 -5.24 8.04
C LYS A 86 18.58 -4.55 8.14
N LEU A 87 18.46 -3.57 9.06
CA LEU A 87 17.25 -2.76 9.12
C LEU A 87 17.23 -1.78 7.95
N LEU A 88 16.33 -2.00 7.00
CA LEU A 88 16.17 -1.19 5.80
C LEU A 88 15.10 -0.11 5.93
N ASN A 89 14.55 0.11 7.13
CA ASN A 89 13.46 1.06 7.37
C ASN A 89 13.78 1.96 8.56
N TYR A 90 13.14 3.14 8.59
CA TYR A 90 13.20 3.99 9.78
C TYR A 90 12.60 3.32 11.01
N PRO A 91 13.11 3.61 12.20
CA PRO A 91 12.86 2.82 13.40
C PRO A 91 11.59 3.16 14.19
N LEU A 92 10.75 4.12 13.75
CA LEU A 92 9.64 4.63 14.57
C LEU A 92 8.68 3.52 15.08
N HIS A 93 8.36 2.54 14.23
CA HIS A 93 7.53 1.39 14.63
C HIS A 93 8.16 0.63 15.81
N HIS A 94 9.42 0.27 15.66
CA HIS A 94 10.16 -0.50 16.67
C HIS A 94 10.35 0.29 17.95
N LEU A 95 10.64 1.59 17.82
CA LEU A 95 10.76 2.50 18.95
C LEU A 95 9.46 2.57 19.76
N ILE A 96 8.30 2.71 19.10
CA ILE A 96 7.00 2.73 19.79
C ILE A 96 6.78 1.43 20.54
N ILE A 97 6.98 0.28 19.89
CA ILE A 97 6.70 -1.03 20.50
C ILE A 97 7.69 -1.34 21.62
N SER A 98 8.96 -0.98 21.49
CA SER A 98 9.99 -1.23 22.49
C SER A 98 9.72 -0.50 23.82
N GLN A 99 8.93 0.58 23.80
CA GLN A 99 8.58 1.36 24.98
C GLN A 99 7.29 0.88 25.68
N ILE A 100 6.61 -0.17 25.18
CA ILE A 100 5.39 -0.71 25.80
C ILE A 100 5.76 -1.99 26.59
N PRO A 101 5.88 -1.94 27.94
CA PRO A 101 6.57 -2.97 28.74
C PRO A 101 6.05 -4.39 28.57
N PHE A 102 4.72 -4.60 28.51
CA PHE A 102 4.15 -5.93 28.39
C PHE A 102 4.12 -6.44 26.93
N VAL A 103 4.13 -5.54 25.96
CA VAL A 103 4.15 -5.88 24.52
C VAL A 103 5.55 -6.28 24.09
N ASN A 104 6.57 -5.55 24.54
CA ASN A 104 7.97 -5.77 24.19
C ASN A 104 8.61 -6.99 24.89
N SER A 105 7.93 -7.59 25.86
CA SER A 105 8.44 -8.74 26.61
C SER A 105 7.90 -10.08 26.14
N ASN A 106 6.84 -10.09 25.32
CA ASN A 106 6.18 -11.31 24.88
C ASN A 106 5.71 -11.21 23.43
N LEU A 107 6.31 -12.04 22.57
CA LEU A 107 6.02 -12.06 21.13
C LEU A 107 4.54 -12.34 20.83
N LYS A 108 3.88 -13.24 21.57
CA LYS A 108 2.46 -13.52 21.38
C LYS A 108 1.59 -12.31 21.66
N ILE A 109 1.89 -11.60 22.77
CA ILE A 109 1.16 -10.41 23.14
C ILE A 109 1.38 -9.33 22.07
N TYR A 110 2.60 -9.18 21.57
CA TYR A 110 2.90 -8.28 20.46
C TYR A 110 2.05 -8.61 19.25
N LEU A 111 2.08 -9.85 18.77
CA LEU A 111 1.34 -10.25 17.57
C LEU A 111 -0.17 -10.10 17.76
N LEU A 112 -0.71 -10.51 18.92
CA LEU A 112 -2.13 -10.40 19.20
C LEU A 112 -2.60 -8.94 19.25
N ILE A 113 -1.92 -8.08 19.98
CA ILE A 113 -2.28 -6.66 20.11
C ILE A 113 -2.13 -5.97 18.77
N PHE A 114 -1.04 -6.24 18.07
CA PHE A 114 -0.79 -5.66 16.75
C PHE A 114 -1.88 -6.08 15.74
N PHE A 115 -2.27 -7.35 15.75
CA PHE A 115 -3.37 -7.84 14.92
C PHE A 115 -4.69 -7.15 15.26
N ILE A 116 -5.05 -7.07 16.55
CA ILE A 116 -6.27 -6.38 16.99
C ILE A 116 -6.26 -4.92 16.52
N ILE A 117 -5.15 -4.21 16.71
CA ILE A 117 -5.01 -2.84 16.23
C ILE A 117 -5.19 -2.77 14.71
N SER A 118 -4.61 -3.69 13.95
CA SER A 118 -4.71 -3.71 12.49
C SER A 118 -6.15 -3.82 11.98
N LEU A 119 -7.05 -4.48 12.73
CA LEU A 119 -8.47 -4.56 12.39
C LEU A 119 -9.19 -3.20 12.37
N PHE A 120 -8.64 -2.16 12.99
CA PHE A 120 -9.19 -0.80 12.94
C PHE A 120 -8.80 -0.03 11.67
N LEU A 121 -7.83 -0.50 10.88
CA LEU A 121 -7.38 0.17 9.66
C LEU A 121 -8.52 0.30 8.61
N PRO A 122 -9.31 -0.74 8.30
CA PRO A 122 -10.47 -0.61 7.42
C PRO A 122 -11.56 0.31 7.98
N VAL A 123 -11.71 0.39 9.31
CA VAL A 123 -12.66 1.31 9.96
C VAL A 123 -12.25 2.77 9.72
N LEU A 124 -10.96 3.08 9.86
CA LEU A 124 -10.44 4.42 9.57
C LEU A 124 -10.58 4.75 8.08
N PHE A 125 -10.31 3.78 7.20
CA PHE A 125 -10.54 3.95 5.77
C PHE A 125 -12.02 4.20 5.44
N TYR A 126 -12.95 3.47 6.07
CA TYR A 126 -14.38 3.74 5.95
C TYR A 126 -14.73 5.19 6.32
N LYS A 127 -14.16 5.73 7.42
CA LYS A 127 -14.36 7.15 7.79
C LYS A 127 -13.87 8.10 6.68
N CYS A 128 -12.73 7.82 6.05
CA CYS A 128 -12.24 8.59 4.92
C CYS A 128 -13.21 8.54 3.72
N LEU A 129 -13.69 7.35 3.37
CA LEU A 129 -14.65 7.17 2.27
C LEU A 129 -15.96 7.94 2.51
N VAL A 130 -16.46 7.91 3.74
CA VAL A 130 -17.69 8.64 4.14
C VAL A 130 -17.54 10.15 3.97
N ILE A 131 -16.36 10.70 4.27
CA ILE A 131 -16.08 12.12 4.04
C ILE A 131 -16.00 12.43 2.54
N LYS A 132 -15.33 11.56 1.77
CA LYS A 132 -15.12 11.76 0.33
C LYS A 132 -16.40 11.59 -0.49
N TYR A 133 -17.24 10.61 -0.15
CA TYR A 133 -18.38 10.17 -0.96
C TYR A 133 -19.72 10.31 -0.22
N GLU A 134 -20.14 11.54 0.08
CA GLU A 134 -21.38 11.83 0.80
C GLU A 134 -22.64 11.27 0.12
N ASN A 135 -22.63 11.16 -1.23
CA ASN A 135 -23.76 10.73 -2.04
C ASN A 135 -23.73 9.24 -2.43
N ILE A 136 -22.85 8.44 -1.82
CA ILE A 136 -22.83 6.98 -2.00
C ILE A 136 -23.42 6.34 -0.73
N SER A 137 -24.19 5.26 -0.91
CA SER A 137 -24.80 4.56 0.24
C SER A 137 -23.72 4.04 1.20
N ARG A 138 -23.98 4.18 2.49
CA ARG A 138 -23.07 3.75 3.57
C ARG A 138 -22.71 2.26 3.45
N GLY A 139 -23.66 1.40 3.02
CA GLY A 139 -23.41 -0.02 2.81
C GLY A 139 -22.35 -0.27 1.73
N LYS A 140 -22.39 0.45 0.58
CA LYS A 140 -21.38 0.32 -0.47
C LYS A 140 -20.00 0.75 0.02
N LEU A 141 -19.92 1.84 0.77
CA LEU A 141 -18.66 2.31 1.34
C LEU A 141 -18.11 1.33 2.39
N LEU A 142 -19.00 0.67 3.15
CA LEU A 142 -18.63 -0.35 4.11
C LEU A 142 -18.03 -1.58 3.40
N VAL A 143 -18.68 -2.09 2.34
CA VAL A 143 -18.14 -3.20 1.53
C VAL A 143 -16.76 -2.84 1.00
N LEU A 144 -16.62 -1.64 0.44
CA LEU A 144 -15.35 -1.19 -0.11
C LEU A 144 -14.23 -1.15 0.94
N ALA A 145 -14.53 -0.66 2.15
CA ALA A 145 -13.57 -0.64 3.23
C ALA A 145 -13.22 -2.06 3.72
N SER A 146 -14.20 -2.95 3.76
CA SER A 146 -14.06 -4.33 4.24
C SER A 146 -13.22 -5.21 3.30
N ILE A 147 -13.08 -4.83 2.02
CA ILE A 147 -12.18 -5.52 1.09
C ILE A 147 -10.75 -5.55 1.63
N ILE A 148 -10.32 -4.54 2.39
CA ILE A 148 -8.97 -4.51 2.98
C ILE A 148 -8.72 -5.75 3.84
N TYR A 149 -9.72 -6.25 4.57
CA TYR A 149 -9.55 -7.45 5.40
C TYR A 149 -9.17 -8.71 4.63
N ILE A 150 -9.61 -8.83 3.38
CA ILE A 150 -9.33 -9.98 2.52
C ILE A 150 -8.15 -9.76 1.57
N LEU A 151 -7.53 -8.58 1.58
CA LEU A 151 -6.32 -8.35 0.79
C LEU A 151 -5.14 -9.13 1.39
N PRO A 152 -4.48 -10.01 0.62
CA PRO A 152 -3.37 -10.85 1.15
C PRO A 152 -2.23 -10.04 1.74
N GLY A 153 -1.85 -8.92 1.13
CA GLY A 153 -0.79 -8.05 1.66
C GLY A 153 -1.15 -7.39 3.00
N PHE A 154 -2.44 -7.08 3.22
CA PHE A 154 -2.93 -6.65 4.54
C PHE A 154 -2.85 -7.78 5.56
N GLN A 155 -3.37 -8.97 5.24
CA GLN A 155 -3.35 -10.12 6.17
C GLN A 155 -1.92 -10.50 6.52
N TYR A 156 -1.04 -10.61 5.53
CA TYR A 156 0.38 -10.85 5.75
C TYR A 156 0.96 -9.85 6.75
N SER A 157 0.75 -8.56 6.53
CA SER A 157 1.32 -7.53 7.37
C SER A 157 0.70 -7.47 8.77
N ALA A 158 -0.60 -7.73 8.89
CA ALA A 158 -1.33 -7.71 10.15
C ALA A 158 -1.00 -8.91 11.03
N ILE A 159 -0.92 -10.12 10.45
CA ILE A 159 -0.66 -11.37 11.16
C ILE A 159 0.77 -11.41 11.70
N TRP A 160 1.73 -11.01 10.88
CA TRP A 160 3.16 -11.12 11.19
C TRP A 160 3.78 -9.86 11.79
N GLY A 161 2.96 -8.94 12.30
CA GLY A 161 3.45 -7.76 13.01
C GLY A 161 4.31 -6.82 12.15
N ASN A 162 4.09 -6.77 10.83
CA ASN A 162 4.91 -5.97 9.94
C ASN A 162 4.66 -4.48 10.11
N SER A 163 5.71 -3.69 10.22
CA SER A 163 5.67 -2.23 10.37
C SER A 163 4.86 -1.49 9.30
N HIS A 164 4.57 -2.14 8.17
CA HIS A 164 3.75 -1.59 7.09
C HIS A 164 2.36 -1.15 7.55
N ILE A 165 1.72 -1.91 8.45
CA ILE A 165 0.42 -1.55 9.03
C ILE A 165 0.50 -0.24 9.82
N THR A 166 1.54 -0.06 10.63
CA THR A 166 1.75 1.18 11.40
C THR A 166 1.89 2.39 10.47
N ALA A 167 2.66 2.23 9.40
CA ALA A 167 2.80 3.28 8.39
C ALA A 167 1.47 3.61 7.71
N LEU A 168 0.66 2.60 7.37
CA LEU A 168 -0.67 2.78 6.78
C LEU A 168 -1.65 3.47 7.72
N PHE A 169 -1.60 3.22 9.03
CA PHE A 169 -2.39 3.97 10.00
C PHE A 169 -2.05 5.45 9.97
N PHE A 170 -0.78 5.80 10.03
CA PHE A 170 -0.36 7.19 9.95
C PHE A 170 -0.73 7.82 8.60
N LEU A 171 -0.56 7.10 7.49
CA LEU A 171 -1.00 7.57 6.18
C LEU A 171 -2.51 7.84 6.16
N LEU A 172 -3.32 6.93 6.67
CA LEU A 172 -4.78 7.12 6.70
C LEU A 172 -5.21 8.28 7.59
N TYR A 173 -4.56 8.52 8.73
CA TYR A 173 -4.80 9.74 9.52
C TYR A 173 -4.40 11.00 8.75
N SER A 174 -3.27 10.97 8.04
CA SER A 174 -2.86 12.07 7.16
C SER A 174 -3.94 12.36 6.12
N ILE A 175 -4.42 11.33 5.42
CA ILE A 175 -5.50 11.43 4.43
C ILE A 175 -6.80 11.94 5.07
N TYR A 176 -7.18 11.41 6.22
CA TYR A 176 -8.36 11.84 6.95
C TYR A 176 -8.37 13.35 7.20
N PHE A 177 -7.23 13.91 7.62
CA PHE A 177 -7.11 15.35 7.84
C PHE A 177 -7.13 16.16 6.55
N ILE A 178 -6.54 15.67 5.43
CA ILE A 178 -6.69 16.31 4.12
C ILE A 178 -8.16 16.35 3.69
N LEU A 179 -8.88 15.24 3.83
CA LEU A 179 -10.31 15.20 3.49
C LEU A 179 -11.16 16.10 4.38
N LYS A 180 -10.82 16.22 5.66
CA LYS A 180 -11.44 17.19 6.59
C LYS A 180 -11.15 18.64 6.18
N LEU A 181 -9.94 18.92 5.72
CA LEU A 181 -9.55 20.22 5.20
C LEU A 181 -10.35 20.53 3.92
N GLU A 182 -10.43 19.62 2.97
CA GLU A 182 -11.25 19.76 1.76
C GLU A 182 -12.73 20.05 2.10
N LYS A 183 -13.28 19.33 3.08
CA LYS A 183 -14.67 19.51 3.53
C LYS A 183 -14.91 20.87 4.20
N SER A 184 -13.88 21.47 4.82
CA SER A 184 -13.96 22.82 5.40
C SER A 184 -13.60 23.94 4.41
N ASN A 185 -13.61 23.65 3.09
CA ASN A 185 -13.18 24.58 2.04
C ASN A 185 -11.79 25.21 2.28
N PHE A 186 -10.90 24.43 2.92
CA PHE A 186 -9.53 24.84 3.25
C PHE A 186 -9.40 25.95 4.31
N GLU A 187 -10.45 26.30 5.03
CA GLU A 187 -10.43 27.36 6.05
C GLU A 187 -9.71 26.94 7.34
N ARG A 188 -9.70 25.64 7.68
CA ARG A 188 -9.14 25.13 8.93
C ARG A 188 -7.68 24.70 8.79
N SER A 189 -6.76 25.65 8.80
CA SER A 189 -5.31 25.42 8.63
C SER A 189 -4.72 24.36 9.55
N LYS A 190 -5.27 24.14 10.76
CA LYS A 190 -4.82 23.09 11.68
C LYS A 190 -4.84 21.67 11.05
N TYR A 191 -5.78 21.41 10.15
CA TYR A 191 -5.86 20.11 9.52
C TYR A 191 -4.69 19.82 8.58
N ILE A 192 -4.12 20.87 7.95
CA ILE A 192 -2.95 20.67 7.11
C ILE A 192 -1.70 20.33 7.93
N TYR A 193 -1.49 20.98 9.06
CA TYR A 193 -0.38 20.65 9.95
C TYR A 193 -0.51 19.23 10.51
N CYS A 194 -1.70 18.82 10.96
CA CYS A 194 -1.95 17.44 11.38
C CYS A 194 -1.68 16.45 10.23
N SER A 195 -2.12 16.79 9.02
CA SER A 195 -1.90 15.92 7.86
C SER A 195 -0.42 15.75 7.53
N ILE A 196 0.35 16.84 7.51
CA ILE A 196 1.80 16.80 7.28
C ILE A 196 2.50 16.01 8.39
N LEU A 197 2.11 16.23 9.67
CA LEU A 197 2.67 15.50 10.80
C LEU A 197 2.46 13.99 10.65
N PHE A 198 1.23 13.55 10.38
CA PHE A 198 0.93 12.13 10.22
C PHE A 198 1.61 11.52 8.99
N LEU A 199 1.80 12.29 7.90
CA LEU A 199 2.59 11.86 6.76
C LEU A 199 4.07 11.67 7.14
N ALA A 200 4.64 12.58 7.94
CA ALA A 200 5.99 12.45 8.45
C ALA A 200 6.13 11.19 9.32
N LEU A 201 5.18 10.93 10.23
CA LEU A 201 5.18 9.72 11.04
C LEU A 201 5.09 8.44 10.17
N ALA A 202 4.28 8.45 9.09
CA ALA A 202 4.26 7.35 8.13
C ALA A 202 5.64 7.15 7.46
N ALA A 203 6.31 8.24 7.08
CA ALA A 203 7.63 8.21 6.48
C ALA A 203 8.72 7.72 7.47
N TYR A 204 8.59 8.02 8.76
CA TYR A 204 9.46 7.49 9.81
C TYR A 204 9.27 6.01 10.12
N VAL A 205 8.23 5.40 9.60
CA VAL A 205 8.05 3.94 9.63
C VAL A 205 8.50 3.31 8.31
N LYS A 206 8.13 3.92 7.19
CA LYS A 206 8.47 3.47 5.83
C LYS A 206 8.85 4.67 4.97
N GLN A 207 10.13 4.79 4.65
CA GLN A 207 10.72 5.95 3.98
C GLN A 207 10.07 6.29 2.63
N PHE A 208 9.52 5.34 1.92
CA PHE A 208 8.89 5.60 0.63
C PHE A 208 7.67 6.55 0.71
N TYR A 209 7.08 6.75 1.89
CA TYR A 209 6.02 7.76 2.04
C TYR A 209 6.53 9.21 1.95
N VAL A 210 7.84 9.43 2.00
CA VAL A 210 8.46 10.75 1.72
C VAL A 210 8.05 11.26 0.34
N PHE A 211 7.89 10.38 -0.64
CA PHE A 211 7.46 10.75 -2.00
C PHE A 211 6.07 11.36 -2.09
N LEU A 212 5.25 11.26 -1.04
CA LEU A 212 3.95 11.93 -1.00
C LEU A 212 4.03 13.41 -0.59
N PHE A 213 5.13 13.90 -0.01
CA PHE A 213 5.26 15.31 0.36
C PHE A 213 5.16 16.28 -0.81
N PRO A 214 5.80 16.05 -1.98
CA PRO A 214 5.59 16.90 -3.16
C PRO A 214 4.12 16.97 -3.58
N PHE A 215 3.39 15.87 -3.51
CA PHE A 215 1.96 15.83 -3.80
C PHE A 215 1.15 16.69 -2.81
N TYR A 216 1.46 16.63 -1.51
CA TYR A 216 0.83 17.47 -0.49
C TYR A 216 1.16 18.95 -0.68
N LEU A 217 2.40 19.29 -1.02
CA LEU A 217 2.80 20.66 -1.34
C LEU A 217 2.02 21.22 -2.53
N LEU A 218 1.81 20.42 -3.57
CA LEU A 218 0.97 20.83 -4.71
C LEU A 218 -0.48 21.16 -4.26
N ILE A 219 -1.07 20.36 -3.36
CA ILE A 219 -2.40 20.65 -2.80
C ILE A 219 -2.37 22.00 -2.05
N ILE A 220 -1.38 22.22 -1.20
CA ILE A 220 -1.24 23.44 -0.39
C ILE A 220 -1.11 24.67 -1.28
N ILE A 221 -0.23 24.61 -2.27
CA ILE A 221 0.03 25.72 -3.21
C ILE A 221 -1.24 26.08 -3.98
N LYS A 222 -1.85 25.10 -4.63
CA LYS A 222 -3.00 25.34 -5.50
C LYS A 222 -4.25 25.77 -4.72
N LYS A 223 -4.43 25.29 -3.51
CA LYS A 223 -5.59 25.59 -2.67
C LYS A 223 -5.35 26.76 -1.73
N LYS A 224 -4.12 27.30 -1.68
CA LYS A 224 -3.71 28.38 -0.78
C LYS A 224 -4.11 28.13 0.68
N ALA A 225 -4.06 26.86 1.10
CA ALA A 225 -4.53 26.42 2.42
C ALA A 225 -3.74 27.04 3.57
N ILE A 226 -2.45 27.26 3.37
CA ILE A 226 -1.53 28.01 4.24
C ILE A 226 -0.44 28.67 3.38
N PRO A 227 0.25 29.69 3.87
CA PRO A 227 1.42 30.25 3.20
C PRO A 227 2.49 29.17 2.98
N ILE A 228 3.01 29.09 1.74
CA ILE A 228 3.93 28.00 1.33
C ILE A 228 5.19 27.95 2.20
N HIS A 229 5.75 29.11 2.59
CA HIS A 229 6.93 29.16 3.46
C HIS A 229 6.67 28.48 4.83
N LYS A 230 5.46 28.64 5.43
CA LYS A 230 5.10 27.97 6.68
C LYS A 230 5.02 26.45 6.49
N ALA A 231 4.49 25.99 5.35
CA ALA A 231 4.46 24.57 5.04
C ALA A 231 5.88 24.01 4.89
N ILE A 232 6.76 24.70 4.15
CA ILE A 232 8.14 24.27 3.96
C ILE A 232 8.90 24.23 5.29
N ILE A 233 8.81 25.28 6.11
CA ILE A 233 9.45 25.30 7.44
C ILE A 233 8.98 24.12 8.29
N PHE A 234 7.66 23.87 8.32
CA PHE A 234 7.11 22.78 9.11
C PHE A 234 7.56 21.40 8.62
N ILE A 235 7.55 21.17 7.29
CA ILE A 235 8.06 19.92 6.68
C ILE A 235 9.55 19.76 6.97
N SER A 236 10.35 20.83 6.83
CA SER A 236 11.79 20.79 7.10
C SER A 236 12.07 20.48 8.58
N ALA A 237 11.35 21.11 9.51
CA ALA A 237 11.48 20.84 10.93
C ALA A 237 11.16 19.36 11.27
N LEU A 238 10.08 18.82 10.69
CA LEU A 238 9.76 17.40 10.83
C LEU A 238 10.76 16.49 10.11
N GLY A 239 11.42 16.94 9.06
CA GLY A 239 12.42 16.17 8.31
C GLY A 239 13.78 16.08 8.98
N LEU A 240 14.12 17.03 9.90
CA LEU A 240 15.43 17.09 10.54
C LEU A 240 15.84 15.79 11.26
N PRO A 241 15.02 15.17 12.13
CA PRO A 241 15.40 13.92 12.77
C PRO A 241 15.67 12.80 11.76
N GLY A 242 14.88 12.75 10.67
CA GLY A 242 15.09 11.77 9.59
C GLY A 242 16.38 12.02 8.83
N LEU A 243 16.73 13.28 8.60
CA LEU A 243 17.99 13.64 7.95
C LEU A 243 19.20 13.25 8.83
N ILE A 244 19.14 13.52 10.14
CA ILE A 244 20.18 13.10 11.08
C ILE A 244 20.34 11.57 11.06
N PHE A 245 19.23 10.86 11.03
CA PHE A 245 19.23 9.40 10.96
C PHE A 245 19.85 8.89 9.65
N LEU A 246 19.54 9.54 8.52
CA LEU A 246 20.12 9.22 7.21
C LEU A 246 21.63 9.48 7.14
N VAL A 247 22.10 10.59 7.72
CA VAL A 247 23.53 10.90 7.75
C VAL A 247 24.32 9.85 8.53
N LYS A 248 23.72 9.32 9.62
CA LYS A 248 24.32 8.22 10.40
C LYS A 248 24.16 6.85 9.72
N ASN A 249 23.15 6.67 8.89
CA ASN A 249 22.82 5.42 8.21
C ASN A 249 22.50 5.65 6.73
N PRO A 250 23.50 6.01 5.89
CA PRO A 250 23.27 6.40 4.50
C PRO A 250 22.66 5.28 3.63
N VAL A 251 22.79 4.03 4.05
CA VAL A 251 22.19 2.87 3.35
C VAL A 251 20.66 2.95 3.33
N LEU A 252 20.04 3.66 4.28
CA LEU A 252 18.60 3.86 4.32
C LEU A 252 18.06 4.79 3.25
N LEU A 253 18.90 5.61 2.61
CA LEU A 253 18.48 6.53 1.55
C LEU A 253 17.74 5.79 0.43
N PHE A 254 18.17 4.60 0.12
CA PHE A 254 17.68 3.84 -1.01
C PHE A 254 16.98 2.52 -0.60
N GLY A 255 16.96 2.19 0.70
CA GLY A 255 16.45 0.89 1.17
C GLY A 255 17.24 -0.30 0.66
N LEU A 256 18.44 -0.04 0.15
CA LEU A 256 19.27 -0.98 -0.59
C LEU A 256 20.73 -0.74 -0.25
N ARG A 257 21.56 -1.75 -0.38
CA ARG A 257 23.00 -1.54 -0.50
C ARG A 257 23.24 -0.60 -1.68
N LEU A 258 24.10 0.40 -1.52
CA LEU A 258 24.46 1.31 -2.63
C LEU A 258 24.87 0.56 -3.90
N ASN A 259 25.43 -0.66 -3.74
CA ASN A 259 25.79 -1.56 -4.83
C ASN A 259 24.61 -2.22 -5.54
N ASP A 260 23.42 -2.22 -4.92
CA ASP A 260 22.20 -2.84 -5.47
C ASP A 260 21.31 -1.82 -6.22
N ILE A 261 21.71 -0.53 -6.22
CA ILE A 261 21.06 0.50 -7.04
C ILE A 261 21.49 0.30 -8.47
N ASN A 262 20.76 -0.52 -9.18
CA ASN A 262 20.97 -0.69 -10.60
C ASN A 262 19.91 0.14 -11.35
N ILE A 263 20.34 1.25 -11.95
CA ILE A 263 19.49 2.11 -12.79
C ILE A 263 18.86 1.30 -13.93
N THR A 264 19.50 0.20 -14.34
CA THR A 264 18.95 -0.72 -15.35
C THR A 264 17.65 -1.39 -14.91
N ASN A 265 17.39 -1.48 -13.59
CA ASN A 265 16.15 -2.04 -13.06
C ASN A 265 14.96 -1.06 -13.09
N PHE A 266 15.21 0.23 -13.30
CA PHE A 266 14.19 1.26 -13.31
C PHE A 266 13.05 0.98 -14.32
N PRO A 267 13.31 0.62 -15.60
CA PRO A 267 12.28 0.25 -16.54
C PRO A 267 11.45 -0.95 -16.08
N SER A 268 12.11 -2.00 -15.59
CA SER A 268 11.45 -3.21 -15.11
C SER A 268 10.54 -2.93 -13.92
N SER A 269 11.00 -2.09 -13.01
CA SER A 269 10.25 -1.69 -11.81
C SER A 269 8.98 -0.92 -12.15
N ILE A 270 9.03 0.00 -13.12
CA ILE A 270 7.85 0.73 -13.60
C ILE A 270 6.84 -0.23 -14.22
N LEU A 271 7.28 -1.16 -15.06
CA LEU A 271 6.41 -2.12 -15.71
C LEU A 271 5.75 -3.06 -14.70
N ILE A 272 6.51 -3.57 -13.74
CA ILE A 272 5.97 -4.43 -12.66
C ILE A 272 4.96 -3.65 -11.81
N SER A 273 5.28 -2.44 -11.37
CA SER A 273 4.37 -1.58 -10.62
C SER A 273 3.09 -1.31 -11.40
N SER A 274 3.20 -1.02 -12.70
CA SER A 274 2.05 -0.79 -13.58
C SER A 274 1.16 -2.02 -13.72
N SER A 275 1.75 -3.20 -13.86
CA SER A 275 1.04 -4.47 -13.94
C SER A 275 0.30 -4.79 -12.62
N ILE A 276 0.93 -4.55 -11.47
CA ILE A 276 0.29 -4.70 -10.16
C ILE A 276 -0.88 -3.73 -10.02
N ILE A 277 -0.71 -2.47 -10.42
CA ILE A 277 -1.78 -1.46 -10.40
C ILE A 277 -2.94 -1.90 -11.30
N PHE A 278 -2.65 -2.41 -12.50
CA PHE A 278 -3.68 -2.93 -13.41
C PHE A 278 -4.49 -4.03 -12.75
N PHE A 279 -3.83 -4.99 -12.08
CA PHE A 279 -4.50 -6.07 -11.36
C PHE A 279 -5.58 -5.54 -10.40
N TYR A 280 -5.29 -4.49 -9.62
CA TYR A 280 -6.27 -3.88 -8.72
C TYR A 280 -7.34 -3.06 -9.45
N LEU A 281 -7.08 -2.60 -10.68
CA LEU A 281 -8.03 -1.81 -11.46
C LEU A 281 -8.95 -2.66 -12.33
N ILE A 282 -8.64 -3.93 -12.58
CA ILE A 282 -9.44 -4.86 -13.41
C ILE A 282 -10.94 -4.80 -13.05
N PRO A 283 -11.38 -4.99 -11.78
CA PRO A 283 -12.79 -5.03 -11.47
C PRO A 283 -13.50 -3.69 -11.74
N PHE A 284 -12.79 -2.57 -11.60
CA PHE A 284 -13.32 -1.23 -11.88
C PHE A 284 -13.43 -0.97 -13.38
N ILE A 285 -12.47 -1.45 -14.16
CA ILE A 285 -12.46 -1.31 -15.62
C ILE A 285 -13.59 -2.13 -16.22
N ILE A 286 -13.71 -3.41 -15.85
CA ILE A 286 -14.79 -4.30 -16.31
C ILE A 286 -16.15 -3.69 -15.97
N GLN A 287 -16.32 -3.21 -14.75
CA GLN A 287 -17.56 -2.60 -14.28
C GLN A 287 -17.90 -1.32 -15.06
N TYR A 288 -16.89 -0.51 -15.40
CA TYR A 288 -17.08 0.68 -16.23
C TYR A 288 -17.62 0.33 -17.63
N PHE A 289 -17.08 -0.72 -18.26
CA PHE A 289 -17.54 -1.19 -19.55
C PHE A 289 -18.99 -1.73 -19.52
N ILE A 290 -19.30 -2.56 -18.52
CA ILE A 290 -20.64 -3.16 -18.37
C ILE A 290 -21.71 -2.07 -18.16
N ASN A 291 -21.43 -1.10 -17.27
CA ASN A 291 -22.43 -0.12 -16.85
C ASN A 291 -22.74 0.94 -17.92
N ASN A 292 -21.79 1.26 -18.75
CA ASN A 292 -21.99 2.31 -19.74
C ASN A 292 -22.43 1.76 -21.09
N ASN A 293 -22.70 0.44 -21.21
CA ASN A 293 -22.99 -0.23 -22.47
C ASN A 293 -22.02 0.26 -23.57
N ILE A 294 -20.72 0.33 -23.20
CA ILE A 294 -19.72 0.93 -24.07
C ILE A 294 -19.58 0.04 -25.29
N THR A 295 -20.21 0.47 -26.37
CA THR A 295 -19.94 -0.09 -27.67
C THR A 295 -18.54 0.30 -28.13
N TYR A 296 -17.94 -0.51 -28.99
CA TYR A 296 -16.64 -0.22 -29.63
C TYR A 296 -16.57 1.20 -30.23
N LYS A 297 -17.70 1.75 -30.72
CA LYS A 297 -17.79 3.13 -31.24
C LYS A 297 -17.53 4.18 -30.15
N VAL A 298 -18.12 4.03 -28.99
CA VAL A 298 -17.92 4.96 -27.84
C VAL A 298 -16.49 4.89 -27.33
N LEU A 299 -15.95 3.68 -27.23
CA LEU A 299 -14.55 3.48 -26.86
C LEU A 299 -13.59 4.16 -27.84
N PHE A 300 -13.84 3.96 -29.16
CA PHE A 300 -13.04 4.59 -30.23
C PHE A 300 -13.09 6.12 -30.15
N LEU A 301 -14.26 6.71 -29.90
CA LEU A 301 -14.43 8.15 -29.73
C LEU A 301 -13.70 8.70 -28.45
N GLU A 302 -13.72 7.96 -27.35
CA GLU A 302 -12.95 8.36 -26.16
C GLU A 302 -11.44 8.27 -26.37
N ILE A 303 -10.98 7.23 -27.09
CA ILE A 303 -9.60 7.04 -27.50
C ILE A 303 -9.16 8.18 -28.44
N SER A 304 -9.96 8.50 -29.46
CA SER A 304 -9.62 9.54 -30.43
C SER A 304 -9.48 10.92 -29.81
N LYS A 305 -10.30 11.25 -28.81
CA LYS A 305 -10.18 12.51 -28.03
C LYS A 305 -8.84 12.64 -27.28
N LYS A 306 -8.19 11.53 -26.96
CA LYS A 306 -6.91 11.47 -26.21
C LYS A 306 -5.75 10.94 -27.05
N LYS A 307 -5.87 10.98 -28.37
CA LYS A 307 -4.91 10.40 -29.31
C LYS A 307 -3.45 10.76 -28.97
N ASN A 308 -3.16 12.03 -28.72
CA ASN A 308 -1.80 12.48 -28.43
C ASN A 308 -1.28 11.91 -27.10
N THR A 309 -2.11 11.89 -26.05
CA THR A 309 -1.73 11.30 -24.76
C THR A 309 -1.46 9.81 -24.91
N ILE A 310 -2.31 9.08 -25.64
CA ILE A 310 -2.13 7.64 -25.88
C ILE A 310 -0.87 7.40 -26.70
N LEU A 311 -0.60 8.20 -27.74
CA LEU A 311 0.61 8.08 -28.54
C LEU A 311 1.87 8.25 -27.67
N ILE A 312 1.91 9.28 -26.82
CA ILE A 312 3.04 9.54 -25.91
C ILE A 312 3.22 8.35 -24.95
N ILE A 313 2.13 7.85 -24.32
CA ILE A 313 2.19 6.69 -23.42
C ILE A 313 2.74 5.47 -24.17
N THR A 314 2.26 5.22 -25.38
CA THR A 314 2.68 4.07 -26.20
C THR A 314 4.18 4.17 -26.55
N LEU A 315 4.65 5.36 -26.93
CA LEU A 315 6.07 5.57 -27.22
C LEU A 315 6.96 5.35 -25.98
N ILE A 316 6.57 5.95 -24.85
CA ILE A 316 7.30 5.76 -23.58
C ILE A 316 7.29 4.28 -23.18
N PHE A 317 6.14 3.62 -23.26
CA PHE A 317 6.00 2.21 -22.95
C PHE A 317 6.88 1.34 -23.84
N PHE A 318 6.90 1.61 -25.15
CA PHE A 318 7.74 0.87 -26.08
C PHE A 318 9.23 1.02 -25.75
N ILE A 319 9.68 2.23 -25.44
CA ILE A 319 11.07 2.47 -25.02
C ILE A 319 11.37 1.68 -23.75
N ILE A 320 10.53 1.80 -22.71
CA ILE A 320 10.75 1.13 -21.41
C ILE A 320 10.71 -0.40 -21.56
N SER A 321 9.81 -0.94 -22.38
CA SER A 321 9.66 -2.40 -22.56
C SER A 321 10.87 -3.06 -23.22
N ASN A 322 11.62 -2.34 -24.06
CA ASN A 322 12.85 -2.86 -24.66
C ASN A 322 13.98 -3.04 -23.62
N TYR A 323 13.91 -2.36 -22.49
CA TYR A 323 14.88 -2.50 -21.39
C TYR A 323 14.35 -3.37 -20.25
N PHE A 324 13.25 -4.10 -20.47
CA PHE A 324 12.70 -4.97 -19.43
C PHE A 324 13.63 -6.17 -19.19
N TYR A 325 14.11 -6.25 -17.97
CA TYR A 325 14.87 -7.40 -17.49
C TYR A 325 14.47 -7.69 -16.04
N TYR A 326 13.97 -8.88 -15.78
CA TYR A 326 13.65 -9.33 -14.44
C TYR A 326 13.86 -10.84 -14.35
N ASP A 327 14.95 -11.23 -13.72
CA ASP A 327 15.37 -12.62 -13.57
C ASP A 327 15.23 -13.05 -12.10
N SER A 328 14.01 -12.96 -11.58
CA SER A 328 13.72 -13.38 -10.23
C SER A 328 12.38 -14.07 -10.10
N ASN A 329 12.39 -15.22 -9.42
CA ASN A 329 11.19 -15.92 -9.00
C ASN A 329 10.51 -15.23 -7.80
N ILE A 330 11.17 -14.25 -7.16
CA ILE A 330 10.71 -13.53 -5.98
C ILE A 330 10.15 -12.17 -6.41
N GLY A 331 8.94 -11.82 -5.98
CA GLY A 331 8.30 -10.56 -6.39
C GLY A 331 7.63 -10.63 -7.77
N GLY A 332 7.64 -9.51 -8.51
CA GLY A 332 7.07 -9.40 -9.88
C GLY A 332 5.56 -9.28 -9.97
N GLY A 333 4.82 -9.57 -8.91
CA GLY A 333 3.35 -9.51 -8.90
C GLY A 333 2.67 -10.72 -9.55
N VAL A 334 1.35 -10.82 -9.35
CA VAL A 334 0.55 -11.98 -9.79
C VAL A 334 0.55 -12.13 -11.32
N ILE A 335 0.33 -11.03 -12.05
CA ILE A 335 0.21 -11.11 -13.53
C ILE A 335 1.53 -11.50 -14.18
N TYR A 336 2.66 -11.02 -13.67
CA TYR A 336 3.98 -11.41 -14.17
C TYR A 336 4.19 -12.93 -14.00
N LYS A 337 3.90 -13.46 -12.82
CA LYS A 337 4.01 -14.90 -12.53
C LYS A 337 3.08 -15.73 -13.41
N LEU A 338 1.81 -15.30 -13.56
CA LEU A 338 0.84 -15.98 -14.43
C LEU A 338 1.28 -15.98 -15.89
N SER A 339 1.81 -14.86 -16.41
CA SER A 339 2.32 -14.76 -17.77
C SER A 339 3.43 -15.79 -18.03
N ASN A 340 4.37 -15.92 -17.10
CA ASN A 340 5.46 -16.87 -17.21
C ASN A 340 5.01 -18.34 -17.08
N ILE A 341 4.04 -18.63 -16.20
CA ILE A 341 3.51 -19.99 -16.02
C ILE A 341 2.69 -20.43 -17.24
N ILE A 342 1.77 -19.58 -17.73
CA ILE A 342 0.81 -19.93 -18.78
C ILE A 342 1.45 -19.89 -20.16
N LEU A 343 2.14 -18.80 -20.49
CA LEU A 343 2.66 -18.55 -21.84
C LEU A 343 4.16 -18.77 -21.97
N LYS A 344 4.87 -18.94 -20.86
CA LYS A 344 6.34 -18.99 -20.78
C LYS A 344 7.00 -17.76 -21.46
N ASN A 345 6.31 -16.62 -21.47
CA ASN A 345 6.76 -15.36 -22.03
C ASN A 345 6.13 -14.17 -21.27
N ASN A 346 6.53 -12.95 -21.63
CA ASN A 346 6.11 -11.72 -20.95
C ASN A 346 4.92 -11.00 -21.63
N TYR A 347 4.25 -11.56 -22.63
CA TYR A 347 3.25 -10.81 -23.43
C TYR A 347 2.04 -10.37 -22.60
N ILE A 348 1.43 -11.27 -21.80
CA ILE A 348 0.30 -10.90 -20.91
C ILE A 348 0.75 -9.85 -19.89
N PHE A 349 1.95 -10.03 -19.33
CA PHE A 349 2.51 -9.08 -18.39
C PHE A 349 2.71 -7.70 -19.03
N LEU A 350 3.36 -7.60 -20.18
CA LEU A 350 3.58 -6.32 -20.88
C LEU A 350 2.27 -5.65 -21.27
N LEU A 351 1.28 -6.42 -21.78
CA LEU A 351 -0.04 -5.89 -22.04
C LEU A 351 -0.69 -5.34 -20.78
N SER A 352 -0.62 -6.06 -19.65
CA SER A 352 -1.15 -5.60 -18.37
C SER A 352 -0.46 -4.36 -17.85
N ALA A 353 0.86 -4.25 -18.03
CA ALA A 353 1.62 -3.07 -17.65
C ALA A 353 1.21 -1.85 -18.49
N TYR A 354 1.05 -2.01 -19.80
CA TYR A 354 0.54 -0.95 -20.67
C TYR A 354 -0.86 -0.48 -20.24
N LEU A 355 -1.78 -1.42 -20.03
CA LEU A 355 -3.13 -1.12 -19.58
C LEU A 355 -3.13 -0.49 -18.16
N GLY A 356 -2.19 -0.85 -17.31
CA GLY A 356 -2.00 -0.25 -15.99
C GLY A 356 -1.64 1.23 -16.05
N ILE A 357 -0.65 1.58 -16.86
CA ILE A 357 -0.26 2.99 -17.08
C ILE A 357 -1.44 3.78 -17.65
N TYR A 358 -2.11 3.25 -18.67
CA TYR A 358 -3.26 3.91 -19.26
C TYR A 358 -4.40 4.11 -18.24
N SER A 359 -4.72 3.06 -17.47
CA SER A 359 -5.82 3.09 -16.51
C SER A 359 -5.59 4.08 -15.38
N ILE A 360 -4.37 4.13 -14.81
CA ILE A 360 -4.06 5.07 -13.74
C ILE A 360 -4.16 6.52 -14.23
N ILE A 361 -3.73 6.80 -15.47
CA ILE A 361 -3.88 8.11 -16.11
C ILE A 361 -5.35 8.41 -16.38
N TYR A 362 -6.13 7.42 -16.82
CA TYR A 362 -7.56 7.56 -17.01
C TYR A 362 -8.26 7.96 -15.70
N TYR A 363 -8.01 7.24 -14.59
CA TYR A 363 -8.62 7.53 -13.30
C TYR A 363 -8.12 8.85 -12.66
N SER A 364 -6.99 9.37 -13.11
CA SER A 364 -6.50 10.70 -12.71
C SER A 364 -7.41 11.84 -13.18
N GLY A 365 -8.18 11.62 -14.24
CA GLY A 365 -9.05 12.65 -14.80
C GLY A 365 -8.27 13.78 -15.46
N GLU A 366 -8.66 15.01 -15.22
CA GLU A 366 -7.95 16.24 -15.61
C GLU A 366 -7.24 16.89 -14.40
N ASN A 367 -7.16 16.16 -13.30
CA ASN A 367 -6.63 16.67 -12.06
C ASN A 367 -5.12 16.46 -11.99
N ILE A 368 -4.35 17.54 -12.02
CA ILE A 368 -2.89 17.50 -11.94
C ILE A 368 -2.39 16.80 -10.69
N TYR A 369 -3.13 16.84 -9.58
CA TYR A 369 -2.75 16.12 -8.37
C TYR A 369 -2.77 14.62 -8.55
N SER A 370 -3.84 14.10 -9.19
CA SER A 370 -3.95 12.67 -9.45
C SER A 370 -2.92 12.22 -10.47
N TYR A 371 -2.53 13.07 -11.44
CA TYR A 371 -1.43 12.77 -12.36
C TYR A 371 -0.09 12.70 -11.64
N SER A 372 0.21 13.69 -10.77
CA SER A 372 1.46 13.68 -10.00
C SER A 372 1.53 12.46 -9.07
N LEU A 373 0.40 12.10 -8.42
CA LEU A 373 0.31 10.90 -7.59
C LEU A 373 0.54 9.63 -8.41
N SER A 374 -0.01 9.54 -9.63
CA SER A 374 0.20 8.40 -10.51
C SER A 374 1.66 8.23 -10.89
N LEU A 375 2.34 9.32 -11.24
CA LEU A 375 3.77 9.31 -11.55
C LEU A 375 4.58 8.88 -10.31
N LEU A 376 4.28 9.45 -9.15
CA LEU A 376 4.93 9.10 -7.91
C LEU A 376 4.78 7.61 -7.58
N LEU A 377 3.58 7.04 -7.73
CA LEU A 377 3.35 5.61 -7.47
C LEU A 377 4.13 4.69 -8.41
N LEU A 378 4.28 5.08 -9.68
CA LEU A 378 5.06 4.31 -10.64
C LEU A 378 6.56 4.32 -10.31
N VAL A 379 7.06 5.44 -9.78
CA VAL A 379 8.49 5.64 -9.51
C VAL A 379 8.88 5.25 -8.08
N THR A 380 7.95 5.22 -7.12
CA THR A 380 8.24 5.01 -5.69
C THR A 380 9.05 3.75 -5.41
N PHE A 381 8.79 2.66 -6.14
CA PHE A 381 9.47 1.38 -5.96
C PHE A 381 10.52 1.09 -7.04
N SER A 382 10.84 2.08 -7.87
CA SER A 382 11.74 1.90 -9.02
C SER A 382 13.20 1.61 -8.66
N THR A 383 13.59 1.90 -7.42
CA THR A 383 14.93 1.62 -6.90
C THR A 383 15.05 0.21 -6.29
N GLY A 384 13.94 -0.50 -6.09
CA GLY A 384 13.93 -1.83 -5.50
C GLY A 384 14.26 -2.92 -6.52
N TYR A 385 15.15 -3.86 -6.18
CA TYR A 385 15.38 -5.05 -7.00
C TYR A 385 14.15 -5.96 -7.00
N PHE A 386 13.54 -6.16 -5.83
CA PHE A 386 12.33 -6.96 -5.68
C PHE A 386 11.11 -6.06 -5.44
N ILE A 387 10.11 -6.17 -6.30
CA ILE A 387 8.84 -5.48 -6.13
C ILE A 387 7.79 -6.48 -5.71
N PHE A 388 7.37 -6.38 -4.46
CA PHE A 388 6.33 -7.23 -3.90
C PHE A 388 4.95 -6.59 -4.03
N GLN A 389 3.96 -7.41 -4.34
CA GLN A 389 2.57 -6.97 -4.40
C GLN A 389 2.09 -6.37 -3.06
N LYS A 390 2.57 -6.90 -1.92
CA LYS A 390 2.27 -6.39 -0.58
C LYS A 390 2.61 -4.90 -0.37
N TYR A 391 3.51 -4.31 -1.17
CA TYR A 391 3.84 -2.88 -1.07
C TYR A 391 2.70 -1.98 -1.59
N PHE A 392 1.93 -2.49 -2.55
CA PHE A 392 0.76 -1.81 -3.08
C PHE A 392 -0.52 -2.10 -2.28
N GLU A 393 -0.55 -3.22 -1.55
CA GLU A 393 -1.70 -3.61 -0.72
C GLU A 393 -1.54 -3.15 0.73
N PRO A 394 -2.54 -2.50 1.29
CA PRO A 394 -3.71 -1.87 0.69
C PRO A 394 -3.48 -0.41 0.27
N MET A 395 -2.22 0.07 0.25
CA MET A 395 -1.87 1.47 0.01
C MET A 395 -2.48 2.02 -1.29
N PHE A 396 -2.27 1.32 -2.41
CA PHE A 396 -2.81 1.76 -3.71
C PHE A 396 -4.34 1.85 -3.67
N PHE A 397 -4.99 0.87 -3.05
CA PHE A 397 -6.45 0.84 -2.89
C PHE A 397 -6.95 2.07 -2.10
N ILE A 398 -6.28 2.39 -1.00
CA ILE A 398 -6.58 3.57 -0.19
C ILE A 398 -6.40 4.85 -1.01
N LEU A 399 -5.27 5.01 -1.70
CA LEU A 399 -4.96 6.20 -2.48
C LEU A 399 -5.93 6.36 -3.66
N LEU A 400 -6.28 5.27 -4.35
CA LEU A 400 -7.25 5.26 -5.44
C LEU A 400 -8.58 5.89 -5.03
N PHE A 401 -9.11 5.47 -3.89
CA PHE A 401 -10.42 5.94 -3.43
C PHE A 401 -10.39 7.29 -2.72
N THR A 402 -9.23 7.78 -2.32
CA THR A 402 -9.16 9.05 -1.58
C THR A 402 -8.66 10.21 -2.43
N PHE A 403 -7.73 10.01 -3.34
CA PHE A 403 -7.08 11.11 -4.07
C PHE A 403 -7.39 11.18 -5.57
N TYR A 404 -7.85 10.08 -6.17
CA TYR A 404 -8.18 10.07 -7.59
C TYR A 404 -9.51 10.77 -7.89
N ASP A 405 -9.80 10.97 -9.18
CA ASP A 405 -10.97 11.73 -9.63
C ASP A 405 -12.28 11.15 -9.08
N LYS A 406 -12.93 11.93 -8.20
CA LYS A 406 -14.16 11.55 -7.51
C LYS A 406 -15.29 11.17 -8.48
N LYS A 407 -15.40 11.87 -9.63
CA LYS A 407 -16.48 11.64 -10.59
C LYS A 407 -16.31 10.30 -11.28
N ARG A 408 -15.07 9.97 -11.69
CA ARG A 408 -14.75 8.72 -12.38
C ARG A 408 -14.87 7.52 -11.44
N ILE A 409 -14.29 7.63 -10.25
CA ILE A 409 -14.42 6.58 -9.22
C ILE A 409 -15.88 6.35 -8.82
N LYS A 410 -16.68 7.41 -8.65
CA LYS A 410 -18.10 7.28 -8.32
C LYS A 410 -18.90 6.53 -9.39
N LYS A 411 -18.59 6.76 -10.67
CA LYS A 411 -19.23 6.03 -11.79
C LYS A 411 -18.97 4.53 -11.73
N THR A 412 -17.84 4.10 -11.21
CA THR A 412 -17.48 2.68 -11.09
C THR A 412 -17.99 2.03 -9.81
N ILE A 413 -18.09 2.76 -8.69
CA ILE A 413 -18.61 2.20 -7.43
C ILE A 413 -20.15 2.03 -7.45
N ASN A 414 -20.86 2.98 -8.08
CA ASN A 414 -22.31 3.09 -7.92
C ASN A 414 -23.11 1.88 -8.45
N PRO A 415 -22.80 1.28 -9.59
CA PRO A 415 -23.67 0.27 -10.16
C PRO A 415 -23.54 -1.11 -9.51
N SER A 416 -22.33 -1.54 -9.12
CA SER A 416 -22.15 -2.90 -8.60
C SER A 416 -20.90 -3.08 -7.77
N ILE A 417 -20.95 -2.64 -6.54
CA ILE A 417 -19.90 -2.96 -5.55
C ILE A 417 -19.74 -4.48 -5.35
N ASN A 418 -20.79 -5.26 -5.62
CA ASN A 418 -20.80 -6.71 -5.46
C ASN A 418 -19.77 -7.40 -6.37
N TRP A 419 -19.58 -6.90 -7.62
CA TRP A 419 -18.59 -7.45 -8.53
C TRP A 419 -17.16 -7.20 -8.01
N ILE A 420 -16.92 -6.01 -7.46
CA ILE A 420 -15.62 -5.66 -6.87
C ILE A 420 -15.34 -6.57 -5.67
N ALA A 421 -16.33 -6.76 -4.79
CA ALA A 421 -16.23 -7.65 -3.65
C ALA A 421 -15.97 -9.11 -4.11
N PHE A 422 -16.71 -9.58 -5.11
CA PHE A 422 -16.51 -10.92 -5.70
C PHE A 422 -15.09 -11.10 -6.23
N TYR A 423 -14.56 -10.15 -7.01
CA TYR A 423 -13.22 -10.22 -7.56
C TYR A 423 -12.16 -10.38 -6.47
N PHE A 424 -12.19 -9.52 -5.43
CA PHE A 424 -11.20 -9.60 -4.36
C PHE A 424 -11.39 -10.82 -3.46
N THR A 425 -12.63 -11.30 -3.28
CA THR A 425 -12.87 -12.57 -2.58
C THR A 425 -12.31 -13.74 -3.37
N SER A 426 -12.51 -13.78 -4.68
CA SER A 426 -11.94 -14.81 -5.55
C SER A 426 -10.41 -14.78 -5.51
N TYR A 427 -9.80 -13.60 -5.57
CA TYR A 427 -8.36 -13.44 -5.43
C TYR A 427 -7.85 -13.99 -4.09
N TYR A 428 -8.51 -13.64 -2.98
CA TYR A 428 -8.19 -14.15 -1.65
C TYR A 428 -8.29 -15.68 -1.59
N LEU A 429 -9.39 -16.26 -2.06
CA LEU A 429 -9.60 -17.70 -2.04
C LEU A 429 -8.57 -18.44 -2.90
N THR A 430 -8.30 -17.93 -4.11
CA THR A 430 -7.32 -18.54 -5.01
C THR A 430 -5.94 -18.62 -4.38
N LEU A 431 -5.48 -17.55 -3.72
CA LEU A 431 -4.20 -17.55 -3.05
C LEU A 431 -4.16 -18.51 -1.85
N ASN A 432 -5.24 -18.62 -1.09
CA ASN A 432 -5.28 -19.58 0.04
C ASN A 432 -5.43 -21.05 -0.38
N ILE A 433 -5.86 -21.33 -1.60
CA ILE A 433 -5.91 -22.68 -2.16
C ILE A 433 -4.56 -23.08 -2.75
N ILE A 434 -3.88 -22.14 -3.41
CA ILE A 434 -2.61 -22.41 -4.11
C ILE A 434 -1.42 -22.44 -3.14
N TYR A 435 -1.48 -21.65 -2.08
CA TYR A 435 -0.45 -21.51 -1.06
C TYR A 435 -0.91 -22.01 0.31
#